data_1a95f58022b9512cc7a6310b2d2f04fa
#
_entry.id   1a95f58022b9512cc7a6310b2d2f04fa
#
_cell.length_a   1.000
_cell.length_b   1.000
_cell.length_c   1.000
_cell.angle_alpha   90.00
_cell.angle_beta   90.00
_cell.angle_gamma   90.00
#
_symmetry.space_group_name_H-M   'P 1'
#
loop_
_entity.id
_entity.type
_entity.pdbx_description
1 polymer ?
#
loop_
_entity_poly.entity_id
_entity_poly.type
_entity_poly.pdbx_seq_one_letter_code
_entity_poly.pdbx_strand_id
1 'polypeptide(L)'
;EVKVGRLLFWEGILCGQEAVVCCCGIGKVNAAITTQMMIDRFEVERIINTGIAGAVHHDLKVLDVVISRELCYHDFNARFLRDYPPYIDGIHASELMVESAVEAFQQIDHGSSCCFVGKIATGDQFIESADVKNKIVEEHHPMCVEMEGAAIGHTCCVNDIPFVIIRTMSDNADEEAAESATNFEETAARHSAGIVMQMLSSAR
;
A
#
# COMPACT_ATOMS: atom_id res chain seq x y z
N GLU A 1 -4.71 -22.95 -5.40
CA GLU A 1 -4.41 -22.00 -6.48
C GLU A 1 -5.63 -21.89 -7.38
N VAL A 2 -6.10 -20.66 -7.58
CA VAL A 2 -7.26 -20.35 -8.41
C VAL A 2 -6.84 -19.34 -9.48
N LYS A 3 -7.03 -19.70 -10.75
CA LYS A 3 -6.74 -18.80 -11.88
C LYS A 3 -8.00 -18.05 -12.33
N VAL A 4 -7.93 -16.71 -12.32
CA VAL A 4 -9.00 -15.85 -12.84
C VAL A 4 -8.41 -14.97 -13.94
N GLY A 5 -8.75 -15.25 -15.18
CA GLY A 5 -8.15 -14.58 -16.33
C GLY A 5 -6.64 -14.84 -16.41
N ARG A 6 -5.84 -13.79 -16.24
CA ARG A 6 -4.36 -13.86 -16.20
C ARG A 6 -3.79 -13.77 -14.79
N LEU A 7 -4.63 -13.57 -13.78
CA LEU A 7 -4.21 -13.48 -12.38
C LEU A 7 -4.27 -14.85 -11.72
N LEU A 8 -3.35 -15.06 -10.77
CA LEU A 8 -3.29 -16.24 -9.91
C LEU A 8 -3.59 -15.80 -8.48
N PHE A 9 -4.52 -16.50 -7.85
CA PHE A 9 -4.88 -16.33 -6.44
C PHE A 9 -4.52 -17.60 -5.68
N TRP A 10 -3.99 -17.44 -4.49
CA TRP A 10 -3.71 -18.53 -3.56
C TRP A 10 -4.65 -18.40 -2.37
N GLU A 11 -5.60 -19.32 -2.29
CA GLU A 11 -6.58 -19.43 -1.21
C GLU A 11 -6.13 -20.50 -0.23
N GLY A 12 -6.21 -20.23 1.06
CA GLY A 12 -5.80 -21.19 2.10
C GLY A 12 -5.70 -20.59 3.48
N ILE A 13 -4.98 -21.30 4.36
CA ILE A 13 -4.72 -20.84 5.71
C ILE A 13 -3.33 -20.24 5.81
N LEU A 14 -3.25 -18.98 6.20
CA LEU A 14 -2.01 -18.26 6.43
C LEU A 14 -1.98 -17.77 7.89
N CYS A 15 -1.00 -18.22 8.66
CA CYS A 15 -0.89 -17.91 10.10
C CYS A 15 -2.15 -18.25 10.92
N GLY A 16 -2.89 -19.29 10.54
CA GLY A 16 -4.12 -19.71 11.22
C GLY A 16 -5.39 -18.97 10.79
N GLN A 17 -5.29 -18.03 9.85
CA GLN A 17 -6.42 -17.28 9.31
C GLN A 17 -6.72 -17.72 7.87
N GLU A 18 -7.99 -17.78 7.49
CA GLU A 18 -8.37 -17.91 6.07
C GLU A 18 -7.90 -16.68 5.31
N ALA A 19 -7.20 -16.90 4.20
CA ALA A 19 -6.61 -15.83 3.44
C ALA A 19 -6.58 -16.13 1.94
N VAL A 20 -6.66 -15.08 1.14
CA VAL A 20 -6.43 -15.09 -0.29
C VAL A 20 -5.27 -14.15 -0.60
N VAL A 21 -4.27 -14.65 -1.32
CA VAL A 21 -3.08 -13.87 -1.70
C VAL A 21 -3.01 -13.76 -3.21
N CYS A 22 -2.70 -12.58 -3.71
CA CYS A 22 -2.51 -12.34 -5.14
C CYS A 22 -1.46 -11.25 -5.37
N CYS A 23 -0.63 -11.41 -6.40
CA CYS A 23 0.18 -10.32 -6.93
C CYS A 23 -0.68 -9.53 -7.93
N CYS A 24 -1.04 -8.30 -7.58
CA CYS A 24 -1.92 -7.48 -8.42
C CYS A 24 -1.24 -6.94 -9.70
N GLY A 25 0.10 -6.92 -9.74
CA GLY A 25 0.87 -6.20 -10.77
C GLY A 25 0.99 -4.71 -10.45
N ILE A 26 1.57 -3.96 -11.38
CA ILE A 26 1.90 -2.54 -11.19
C ILE A 26 0.78 -1.66 -11.76
N GLY A 27 0.49 -0.58 -11.04
CA GLY A 27 -0.38 0.52 -11.48
C GLY A 27 -1.84 0.40 -11.04
N LYS A 28 -2.51 1.55 -11.07
CA LYS A 28 -3.85 1.77 -10.52
C LYS A 28 -4.92 0.82 -11.06
N VAL A 29 -4.90 0.57 -12.37
CA VAL A 29 -5.91 -0.29 -13.02
C VAL A 29 -5.76 -1.73 -12.58
N ASN A 30 -4.53 -2.28 -12.57
CA ASN A 30 -4.27 -3.63 -12.11
C ASN A 30 -4.68 -3.81 -10.64
N ALA A 31 -4.32 -2.84 -9.80
CA ALA A 31 -4.65 -2.82 -8.38
C ALA A 31 -6.18 -2.83 -8.15
N ALA A 32 -6.93 -1.95 -8.82
CA ALA A 32 -8.38 -1.86 -8.70
C ALA A 32 -9.08 -3.15 -9.18
N ILE A 33 -8.70 -3.68 -10.34
CA ILE A 33 -9.28 -4.91 -10.89
C ILE A 33 -9.04 -6.09 -9.95
N THR A 34 -7.82 -6.25 -9.45
CA THR A 34 -7.46 -7.36 -8.55
C THR A 34 -8.24 -7.26 -7.24
N THR A 35 -8.33 -6.06 -6.67
CA THR A 35 -9.09 -5.82 -5.43
C THR A 35 -10.57 -6.15 -5.62
N GLN A 36 -11.20 -5.71 -6.73
CA GLN A 36 -12.59 -6.04 -7.02
C GLN A 36 -12.79 -7.54 -7.21
N MET A 37 -11.86 -8.23 -7.88
CA MET A 37 -11.92 -9.69 -8.00
C MET A 37 -11.81 -10.41 -6.65
N MET A 38 -10.99 -9.92 -5.73
CA MET A 38 -10.92 -10.47 -4.37
C MET A 38 -12.26 -10.31 -3.64
N ILE A 39 -12.89 -9.17 -3.75
CA ILE A 39 -14.18 -8.89 -3.13
C ILE A 39 -15.29 -9.76 -3.74
N ASP A 40 -15.41 -9.78 -5.06
CA ASP A 40 -16.53 -10.44 -5.75
C ASP A 40 -16.42 -11.96 -5.78
N ARG A 41 -15.22 -12.50 -5.83
CA ARG A 41 -14.98 -13.94 -6.06
C ARG A 41 -14.66 -14.72 -4.80
N PHE A 42 -14.02 -14.07 -3.83
CA PHE A 42 -13.54 -14.71 -2.62
C PHE A 42 -14.21 -14.15 -1.37
N GLU A 43 -15.13 -13.20 -1.53
CA GLU A 43 -15.94 -12.62 -0.45
C GLU A 43 -15.08 -12.15 0.73
N VAL A 44 -13.92 -11.55 0.43
CA VAL A 44 -12.98 -11.10 1.46
C VAL A 44 -13.59 -9.97 2.31
N GLU A 45 -13.40 -10.04 3.62
CA GLU A 45 -13.94 -9.07 4.58
C GLU A 45 -13.01 -7.89 4.85
N ARG A 46 -11.75 -7.97 4.42
CA ARG A 46 -10.74 -6.92 4.59
C ARG A 46 -9.63 -7.08 3.58
N ILE A 47 -8.95 -5.99 3.25
CA ILE A 47 -7.81 -5.97 2.33
C ILE A 47 -6.57 -5.45 3.05
N ILE A 48 -5.47 -6.19 2.95
CA ILE A 48 -4.14 -5.72 3.31
C ILE A 48 -3.31 -5.69 2.03
N ASN A 49 -2.79 -4.53 1.68
CA ASN A 49 -1.80 -4.44 0.61
C ASN A 49 -0.41 -4.19 1.20
N THR A 50 0.56 -4.91 0.69
CA THR A 50 1.96 -4.79 1.10
C THR A 50 2.85 -4.65 -0.12
N GLY A 51 3.91 -3.86 0.00
CA GLY A 51 4.84 -3.58 -1.10
C GLY A 51 5.90 -2.57 -0.73
N ILE A 52 6.57 -2.06 -1.76
CA ILE A 52 7.64 -1.07 -1.65
C ILE A 52 7.16 0.31 -2.07
N ALA A 53 7.90 1.36 -1.71
CA ALA A 53 7.61 2.75 -2.08
C ALA A 53 8.86 3.62 -2.05
N GLY A 54 8.81 4.75 -2.77
CA GLY A 54 9.83 5.79 -2.72
C GLY A 54 9.55 6.77 -1.57
N ALA A 55 10.55 7.03 -0.73
CA ALA A 55 10.47 7.98 0.38
C ALA A 55 10.46 9.42 -0.16
N VAL A 56 9.51 10.23 0.28
CA VAL A 56 9.49 11.66 -0.07
C VAL A 56 9.55 12.58 1.15
N HIS A 57 9.18 12.10 2.33
CA HIS A 57 9.32 12.84 3.57
C HIS A 57 10.76 12.75 4.10
N HIS A 58 11.30 13.87 4.60
CA HIS A 58 12.70 14.01 5.01
C HIS A 58 13.11 13.13 6.22
N ASP A 59 12.17 12.68 7.03
CA ASP A 59 12.43 11.79 8.16
C ASP A 59 12.58 10.32 7.76
N LEU A 60 12.14 9.96 6.55
CA LEU A 60 12.19 8.58 6.08
C LEU A 60 13.56 8.21 5.51
N LYS A 61 13.92 6.97 5.75
CA LYS A 61 15.12 6.32 5.18
C LYS A 61 14.70 5.04 4.48
N VAL A 62 15.58 4.55 3.60
CA VAL A 62 15.43 3.22 2.99
C VAL A 62 15.28 2.18 4.10
N LEU A 63 14.36 1.24 3.91
CA LEU A 63 13.86 0.21 4.83
C LEU A 63 12.95 0.70 5.96
N ASP A 64 12.71 2.00 6.13
CA ASP A 64 11.61 2.45 7.00
C ASP A 64 10.25 2.03 6.44
N VAL A 65 9.26 1.95 7.32
CA VAL A 65 7.91 1.50 6.99
C VAL A 65 6.92 2.65 7.12
N VAL A 66 6.05 2.78 6.12
CA VAL A 66 4.88 3.67 6.19
C VAL A 66 3.61 2.82 6.17
N ILE A 67 2.77 2.99 7.18
CA ILE A 67 1.43 2.44 7.27
C ILE A 67 0.45 3.55 6.90
N SER A 68 -0.44 3.31 5.95
CA SER A 68 -1.39 4.31 5.49
C SER A 68 -2.40 4.69 6.56
N ARG A 69 -2.59 5.97 6.77
CA ARG A 69 -3.80 6.52 7.41
C ARG A 69 -4.73 7.08 6.37
N GLU A 70 -4.17 7.76 5.39
CA GLU A 70 -4.85 8.41 4.28
C GLU A 70 -4.12 8.10 2.96
N LEU A 71 -4.86 7.98 1.89
CA LEU A 71 -4.33 7.81 0.54
C LEU A 71 -4.84 8.91 -0.38
N CYS A 72 -4.00 9.35 -1.29
CA CYS A 72 -4.40 10.27 -2.34
C CYS A 72 -3.80 9.86 -3.69
N TYR A 73 -4.40 10.33 -4.77
CA TYR A 73 -3.77 10.29 -6.09
C TYR A 73 -2.98 11.58 -6.30
N HIS A 74 -1.74 11.47 -6.78
CA HIS A 74 -0.95 12.64 -7.16
C HIS A 74 -1.13 13.01 -8.65
N ASP A 75 -1.77 12.14 -9.43
CA ASP A 75 -2.01 12.31 -10.86
C ASP A 75 -3.51 12.32 -11.24
N PHE A 76 -4.40 12.50 -10.25
CA PHE A 76 -5.84 12.57 -10.45
C PHE A 76 -6.46 13.64 -9.56
N ASN A 77 -7.39 14.42 -10.09
CA ASN A 77 -8.05 15.47 -9.33
C ASN A 77 -9.08 14.88 -8.35
N ALA A 78 -8.76 14.94 -7.06
CA ALA A 78 -9.60 14.41 -5.97
C ALA A 78 -11.04 14.97 -5.95
N ARG A 79 -11.26 16.16 -6.52
CA ARG A 79 -12.59 16.75 -6.66
C ARG A 79 -13.56 15.84 -7.41
N PHE A 80 -13.08 15.04 -8.38
CA PHE A 80 -13.93 14.10 -9.10
C PHE A 80 -14.37 12.91 -8.26
N LEU A 81 -13.62 12.53 -7.23
CA LEU A 81 -14.04 11.51 -6.27
C LEU A 81 -15.16 12.03 -5.36
N ARG A 82 -15.06 13.28 -4.95
CA ARG A 82 -15.98 13.90 -4.00
C ARG A 82 -17.29 14.37 -4.65
N ASP A 83 -17.17 15.08 -5.77
CA ASP A 83 -18.30 15.81 -6.37
C ASP A 83 -19.13 14.96 -7.35
N TYR A 84 -18.66 13.77 -7.72
CA TYR A 84 -19.32 12.83 -8.63
C TYR A 84 -19.41 11.43 -8.03
N PRO A 85 -20.35 10.57 -8.52
CA PRO A 85 -20.41 9.19 -8.07
C PRO A 85 -19.04 8.51 -8.19
N PRO A 86 -18.60 7.75 -7.18
CA PRO A 86 -19.32 7.26 -5.99
C PRO A 86 -19.32 8.19 -4.76
N TYR A 87 -18.96 9.48 -4.87
CA TYR A 87 -18.99 10.50 -3.82
C TYR A 87 -18.10 10.17 -2.60
N ILE A 88 -16.84 9.84 -2.86
CA ILE A 88 -15.85 9.50 -1.81
C ILE A 88 -15.20 10.79 -1.32
N ASP A 89 -15.36 11.10 -0.04
CA ASP A 89 -14.75 12.25 0.63
C ASP A 89 -13.44 11.86 1.35
N GLY A 90 -12.47 11.37 0.55
CA GLY A 90 -11.18 10.89 1.03
C GLY A 90 -11.09 9.37 1.11
N ILE A 91 -9.86 8.88 0.97
CA ILE A 91 -9.55 7.45 1.02
C ILE A 91 -8.80 7.20 2.33
N HIS A 92 -9.52 6.68 3.34
CA HIS A 92 -8.98 6.49 4.69
C HIS A 92 -8.88 5.00 5.02
N ALA A 93 -7.73 4.59 5.53
CA ALA A 93 -7.52 3.23 6.02
C ALA A 93 -8.35 2.97 7.29
N SER A 94 -8.64 1.69 7.55
CA SER A 94 -9.29 1.28 8.80
C SER A 94 -8.37 1.52 10.00
N GLU A 95 -8.82 2.30 10.97
CA GLU A 95 -8.03 2.67 12.14
C GLU A 95 -7.59 1.44 12.94
N LEU A 96 -8.48 0.45 13.10
CA LEU A 96 -8.16 -0.82 13.75
C LEU A 96 -7.08 -1.61 13.00
N MET A 97 -7.09 -1.59 11.67
CA MET A 97 -6.06 -2.27 10.88
C MET A 97 -4.73 -1.51 10.91
N VAL A 98 -4.76 -0.18 10.98
CA VAL A 98 -3.56 0.66 11.17
C VAL A 98 -2.91 0.35 12.52
N GLU A 99 -3.68 0.32 13.60
CA GLU A 99 -3.20 -0.03 14.95
C GLU A 99 -2.58 -1.43 14.96
N SER A 100 -3.29 -2.42 14.38
CA SER A 100 -2.78 -3.79 14.26
C SER A 100 -1.46 -3.87 13.49
N ALA A 101 -1.29 -3.10 12.42
CA ALA A 101 -0.05 -3.06 11.65
C ALA A 101 1.10 -2.41 12.43
N VAL A 102 0.83 -1.36 13.20
CA VAL A 102 1.83 -0.73 14.10
C VAL A 102 2.27 -1.70 15.18
N GLU A 103 1.32 -2.38 15.83
CA GLU A 103 1.63 -3.40 16.85
C GLU A 103 2.44 -4.56 16.27
N ALA A 104 2.08 -5.02 15.06
CA ALA A 104 2.81 -6.08 14.37
C ALA A 104 4.26 -5.67 14.05
N PHE A 105 4.48 -4.44 13.58
CA PHE A 105 5.83 -3.90 13.36
C PHE A 105 6.67 -3.95 14.64
N GLN A 106 6.11 -3.58 15.78
CA GLN A 106 6.83 -3.59 17.07
C GLN A 106 7.21 -5.00 17.55
N GLN A 107 6.54 -6.04 17.04
CA GLN A 107 6.74 -7.44 17.47
C GLN A 107 7.70 -8.22 16.57
N ILE A 108 8.06 -7.71 15.40
CA ILE A 108 9.05 -8.33 14.50
C ILE A 108 10.44 -7.76 14.74
N ASP A 109 11.47 -8.47 14.27
CA ASP A 109 12.81 -7.90 14.17
C ASP A 109 12.87 -6.92 12.99
N HIS A 110 12.90 -5.64 13.30
CA HIS A 110 12.95 -4.56 12.30
C HIS A 110 14.32 -3.85 12.24
N GLY A 111 15.31 -4.33 13.03
CA GLY A 111 16.66 -3.74 13.07
C GLY A 111 16.64 -2.26 13.45
N SER A 112 17.15 -1.40 12.56
CA SER A 112 17.17 0.06 12.74
C SER A 112 16.01 0.78 12.03
N SER A 113 15.09 0.06 11.38
CA SER A 113 13.95 0.64 10.66
C SER A 113 12.95 1.26 11.62
N CYS A 114 12.36 2.37 11.22
CA CYS A 114 11.30 3.06 11.93
C CYS A 114 9.95 2.83 11.24
N CYS A 115 8.86 2.91 12.02
CA CYS A 115 7.50 2.83 11.51
C CYS A 115 6.83 4.20 11.63
N PHE A 116 6.22 4.63 10.56
CA PHE A 116 5.47 5.88 10.47
C PHE A 116 4.03 5.60 10.03
N VAL A 117 3.09 6.38 10.55
CA VAL A 117 1.70 6.35 10.10
C VAL A 117 1.40 7.67 9.40
N GLY A 118 0.99 7.61 8.13
CA GLY A 118 0.81 8.84 7.37
C GLY A 118 0.09 8.68 6.05
N LYS A 119 0.16 9.73 5.25
CA LYS A 119 -0.41 9.79 3.91
C LYS A 119 0.53 9.13 2.90
N ILE A 120 -0.05 8.31 2.01
CA ILE A 120 0.63 7.71 0.87
C ILE A 120 0.05 8.29 -0.42
N ALA A 121 0.88 8.71 -1.36
CA ALA A 121 0.43 9.21 -2.65
C ALA A 121 0.66 8.18 -3.76
N THR A 122 -0.38 7.95 -4.57
CA THR A 122 -0.41 6.95 -5.64
C THR A 122 -0.50 7.62 -7.01
N GLY A 123 0.23 7.09 -7.99
CA GLY A 123 0.07 7.45 -9.40
C GLY A 123 0.70 6.45 -10.35
N ASP A 124 0.34 6.50 -11.64
CA ASP A 124 0.86 5.59 -12.66
C ASP A 124 2.24 6.04 -13.20
N GLN A 125 3.12 6.48 -12.28
CA GLN A 125 4.47 6.92 -12.59
C GLN A 125 5.45 6.45 -11.53
N PHE A 126 6.58 5.89 -11.95
CA PHE A 126 7.73 5.71 -11.10
C PHE A 126 8.43 7.06 -10.93
N ILE A 127 8.55 7.54 -9.69
CA ILE A 127 9.09 8.87 -9.40
C ILE A 127 10.60 8.79 -9.22
N GLU A 128 11.34 9.34 -10.18
CA GLU A 128 12.80 9.36 -10.25
C GLU A 128 13.37 10.77 -10.55
N SER A 129 12.54 11.80 -10.39
CA SER A 129 12.93 13.20 -10.62
C SER A 129 12.64 14.04 -9.40
N ALA A 130 13.63 14.78 -8.93
CA ALA A 130 13.51 15.68 -7.80
C ALA A 130 12.43 16.76 -8.04
N ASP A 131 12.28 17.26 -9.26
CA ASP A 131 11.27 18.27 -9.60
C ASP A 131 9.85 17.70 -9.44
N VAL A 132 9.61 16.47 -9.93
CA VAL A 132 8.31 15.80 -9.81
C VAL A 132 8.02 15.47 -8.35
N LYS A 133 9.00 14.93 -7.62
CA LYS A 133 8.92 14.67 -6.18
C LYS A 133 8.52 15.92 -5.40
N ASN A 134 9.25 17.03 -5.62
CA ASN A 134 8.99 18.29 -4.91
C ASN A 134 7.57 18.81 -5.15
N LYS A 135 7.08 18.71 -6.39
CA LYS A 135 5.71 19.08 -6.74
C LYS A 135 4.68 18.22 -5.99
N ILE A 136 4.87 16.90 -5.95
CA ILE A 136 3.98 15.98 -5.22
C ILE A 136 3.99 16.32 -3.72
N VAL A 137 5.17 16.57 -3.15
CA VAL A 137 5.31 16.94 -1.73
C VAL A 137 4.59 18.26 -1.43
N GLU A 138 4.76 19.27 -2.28
CA GLU A 138 4.13 20.59 -2.11
C GLU A 138 2.60 20.52 -2.21
N GLU A 139 2.06 19.73 -3.14
CA GLU A 139 0.62 19.65 -3.39
C GLU A 139 -0.11 18.69 -2.43
N HIS A 140 0.52 17.61 -1.99
CA HIS A 140 -0.15 16.51 -1.29
C HIS A 140 0.38 16.21 0.10
N HIS A 141 1.60 16.64 0.43
CA HIS A 141 2.31 16.37 1.71
C HIS A 141 2.32 14.89 2.13
N PRO A 142 2.66 13.93 1.23
CA PRO A 142 2.70 12.53 1.59
C PRO A 142 4.00 12.15 2.31
N MET A 143 4.00 10.98 2.94
CA MET A 143 5.21 10.34 3.47
C MET A 143 6.00 9.65 2.35
N CYS A 144 5.31 8.92 1.47
CA CYS A 144 5.91 8.17 0.37
C CYS A 144 5.02 8.16 -0.86
N VAL A 145 5.59 7.70 -1.99
CA VAL A 145 4.92 7.55 -3.28
C VAL A 145 5.00 6.12 -3.76
N GLU A 146 3.93 5.63 -4.36
CA GLU A 146 3.81 4.28 -4.92
C GLU A 146 2.76 4.26 -6.04
N MET A 147 2.35 3.09 -6.53
CA MET A 147 1.57 3.03 -7.76
C MET A 147 0.21 2.31 -7.63
N GLU A 148 -0.21 1.84 -6.44
CA GLU A 148 -1.40 0.97 -6.27
C GLU A 148 -2.34 1.40 -5.14
N GLY A 149 -1.81 1.85 -4.02
CA GLY A 149 -2.50 1.94 -2.74
C GLY A 149 -3.80 2.74 -2.78
N ALA A 150 -3.81 3.91 -3.41
CA ALA A 150 -5.04 4.70 -3.51
C ALA A 150 -6.10 4.01 -4.40
N ALA A 151 -5.70 3.24 -5.41
CA ALA A 151 -6.65 2.50 -6.25
C ALA A 151 -7.28 1.31 -5.49
N ILE A 152 -6.49 0.64 -4.66
CA ILE A 152 -6.98 -0.41 -3.75
C ILE A 152 -7.94 0.20 -2.73
N GLY A 153 -7.51 1.26 -2.04
CA GLY A 153 -8.33 1.94 -1.03
C GLY A 153 -9.63 2.53 -1.63
N HIS A 154 -9.55 3.12 -2.82
CA HIS A 154 -10.72 3.61 -3.55
C HIS A 154 -11.71 2.46 -3.84
N THR A 155 -11.24 1.32 -4.36
CA THR A 155 -12.07 0.15 -4.60
C THR A 155 -12.70 -0.37 -3.30
N CYS A 156 -11.94 -0.40 -2.21
CA CYS A 156 -12.44 -0.78 -0.89
C CYS A 156 -13.53 0.19 -0.39
N CYS A 157 -13.33 1.51 -0.54
CA CYS A 157 -14.34 2.51 -0.17
C CYS A 157 -15.65 2.34 -0.96
N VAL A 158 -15.59 2.01 -2.26
CA VAL A 158 -16.79 1.75 -3.09
C VAL A 158 -17.57 0.53 -2.60
N ASN A 159 -16.88 -0.44 -2.01
CA ASN A 159 -17.45 -1.72 -1.57
C ASN A 159 -17.64 -1.83 -0.04
N ASP A 160 -17.40 -0.75 0.72
CA ASP A 160 -17.46 -0.72 2.18
C ASP A 160 -16.56 -1.78 2.86
N ILE A 161 -15.41 -2.11 2.26
CA ILE A 161 -14.43 -3.07 2.76
C ILE A 161 -13.31 -2.33 3.53
N PRO A 162 -13.02 -2.69 4.80
CA PRO A 162 -11.89 -2.11 5.53
C PRO A 162 -10.55 -2.54 4.93
N PHE A 163 -9.58 -1.63 4.93
CA PHE A 163 -8.27 -1.89 4.34
C PHE A 163 -7.14 -1.17 5.09
N VAL A 164 -5.91 -1.61 4.84
CA VAL A 164 -4.66 -0.91 5.18
C VAL A 164 -3.62 -1.14 4.10
N ILE A 165 -2.80 -0.12 3.82
CA ILE A 165 -1.65 -0.21 2.91
C ILE A 165 -0.37 -0.09 3.74
N ILE A 166 0.58 -1.00 3.53
CA ILE A 166 1.86 -1.07 4.22
C ILE A 166 2.96 -0.99 3.17
N ARG A 167 3.87 -0.05 3.31
CA ARG A 167 4.98 0.17 2.39
C ARG A 167 6.31 0.21 3.11
N THR A 168 7.29 -0.52 2.63
CA THR A 168 8.69 -0.37 3.06
C THR A 168 9.44 0.42 2.00
N MET A 169 10.24 1.39 2.44
CA MET A 169 10.96 2.27 1.53
C MET A 169 12.08 1.53 0.82
N SER A 170 12.05 1.48 -0.50
CA SER A 170 13.10 0.91 -1.35
C SER A 170 14.08 1.96 -1.86
N ASP A 171 13.64 3.21 -1.93
CA ASP A 171 14.36 4.33 -2.53
C ASP A 171 13.88 5.68 -1.97
N ASN A 172 14.49 6.77 -2.46
CA ASN A 172 14.17 8.13 -2.05
C ASN A 172 13.37 8.93 -3.09
N ALA A 173 12.82 8.28 -4.11
CA ALA A 173 12.08 8.93 -5.20
C ALA A 173 12.88 10.10 -5.83
N ASP A 174 14.15 9.87 -6.16
CA ASP A 174 15.08 10.82 -6.76
C ASP A 174 15.83 10.18 -7.95
N GLU A 175 16.86 10.84 -8.45
CA GLU A 175 17.62 10.37 -9.60
C GLU A 175 18.35 9.03 -9.40
N GLU A 176 18.52 8.60 -8.15
CA GLU A 176 19.13 7.31 -7.76
C GLU A 176 18.06 6.24 -7.46
N ALA A 177 16.77 6.58 -7.57
CA ALA A 177 15.67 5.72 -7.14
C ALA A 177 15.67 4.34 -7.82
N ALA A 178 15.92 4.27 -9.12
CA ALA A 178 15.90 3.01 -9.86
C ALA A 178 17.02 2.05 -9.41
N GLU A 179 18.23 2.56 -9.13
CA GLU A 179 19.33 1.75 -8.61
C GLU A 179 19.07 1.31 -7.17
N SER A 180 18.61 2.24 -6.32
CA SER A 180 18.27 1.97 -4.93
C SER A 180 17.14 0.93 -4.84
N ALA A 181 16.05 1.10 -5.60
CA ALA A 181 14.94 0.16 -5.64
C ALA A 181 15.44 -1.25 -6.02
N THR A 182 16.26 -1.38 -7.08
CA THR A 182 16.83 -2.68 -7.49
C THR A 182 17.63 -3.34 -6.37
N ASN A 183 18.38 -2.58 -5.58
CA ASN A 183 19.23 -3.10 -4.51
C ASN A 183 18.43 -3.51 -3.27
N PHE A 184 17.32 -2.83 -2.98
CA PHE A 184 16.58 -3.01 -1.71
C PHE A 184 15.19 -3.66 -1.88
N GLU A 185 14.70 -3.87 -3.11
CA GLU A 185 13.35 -4.39 -3.38
C GLU A 185 13.06 -5.68 -2.60
N GLU A 186 13.93 -6.68 -2.69
CA GLU A 186 13.72 -7.95 -2.02
C GLU A 186 13.70 -7.81 -0.50
N THR A 187 14.62 -7.03 0.06
CA THR A 187 14.69 -6.80 1.52
C THR A 187 13.48 -6.03 2.01
N ALA A 188 13.09 -4.97 1.30
CA ALA A 188 11.92 -4.17 1.63
C ALA A 188 10.63 -4.98 1.53
N ALA A 189 10.47 -5.79 0.47
CA ALA A 189 9.32 -6.66 0.29
C ALA A 189 9.22 -7.73 1.39
N ARG A 190 10.33 -8.35 1.78
CA ARG A 190 10.37 -9.31 2.91
C ARG A 190 9.97 -8.65 4.23
N HIS A 191 10.45 -7.43 4.45
CA HIS A 191 10.16 -6.68 5.67
C HIS A 191 8.65 -6.36 5.78
N SER A 192 8.06 -5.80 4.72
CA SER A 192 6.63 -5.50 4.72
C SER A 192 5.76 -6.76 4.79
N ALA A 193 6.16 -7.87 4.15
CA ALA A 193 5.48 -9.15 4.27
C ALA A 193 5.54 -9.72 5.70
N GLY A 194 6.66 -9.53 6.41
CA GLY A 194 6.82 -9.93 7.81
C GLY A 194 5.78 -9.26 8.72
N ILE A 195 5.49 -7.98 8.49
CA ILE A 195 4.45 -7.25 9.23
C ILE A 195 3.07 -7.89 9.00
N VAL A 196 2.73 -8.20 7.75
CA VAL A 196 1.43 -8.84 7.43
C VAL A 196 1.32 -10.20 8.10
N MET A 197 2.37 -11.02 8.06
CA MET A 197 2.40 -12.33 8.73
C MET A 197 2.18 -12.19 10.24
N GLN A 198 2.78 -11.18 10.86
CA GLN A 198 2.60 -10.91 12.29
C GLN A 198 1.18 -10.40 12.60
N MET A 199 0.60 -9.51 11.77
CA MET A 199 -0.79 -9.08 11.89
C MET A 199 -1.74 -10.28 11.91
N LEU A 200 -1.58 -11.21 10.95
CA LEU A 200 -2.41 -12.41 10.84
C LEU A 200 -2.21 -13.35 12.03
N SER A 201 -0.99 -13.50 12.54
CA SER A 201 -0.68 -14.34 13.70
C SER A 201 -1.30 -13.78 15.00
N SER A 202 -1.46 -12.47 15.11
CA SER A 202 -2.01 -11.78 16.27
C SER A 202 -3.54 -11.62 16.20
N ALA A 203 -4.14 -11.80 15.03
CA ALA A 203 -5.59 -11.73 14.84
C ALA A 203 -6.26 -12.93 15.55
N ARG A 204 -7.10 -12.64 16.54
CA ARG A 204 -7.88 -13.62 17.32
C ARG A 204 -9.36 -13.53 16.98
#